data_f782d121e11e47fa2f93d1f08a695f3f
#
_entry.id   f782d121e11e47fa2f93d1f08a695f3f
#
_cell.length_a   1.000
_cell.length_b   1.000
_cell.length_c   1.000
_cell.angle_alpha   90.00
_cell.angle_beta   90.00
_cell.angle_gamma   90.00
#
_symmetry.space_group_name_H-M   'P 1'
#
loop_
_entity.id
_entity.type
_entity.pdbx_description
1 polymer ?
#
loop_
_entity_poly.entity_id
_entity_poly.type
_entity_poly.pdbx_seq_one_letter_code
_entity_poly.pdbx_strand_id
1 'polypeptide(L)'
;DRPTPAGDWLDALLTGCCPKISFRRKVSSRYFNNKLKAFCVLEMGENALPPKALDHLLYEVGTVSPIGSSSKPGIMKPAEEYFQQILEQNRITVFDNWSGLSLFDTFTILIHQPQQSLTLMRNAEFCYLPVYIHNLYLKLILFKTNAEISSEHILSRKNLKLRDWFVKARSNYDLSQVSYNFLPNLINNRIRFSLGIGDEIQFMESKVETLNTYIMEKQEKRTNRVLVFLSLLAGITAARDLSEWLQKLAGFKVSEYPLISGGMGSFVLFAVVILLLWGRRK
;
A
#
# COMPACT_ATOMS: atom_id res chain seq x y z
N ASP A 1 34.90 16.93 22.09
CA ASP A 1 34.11 16.96 20.87
C ASP A 1 32.94 15.99 20.99
N ARG A 2 31.75 16.51 21.11
CA ARG A 2 30.55 15.66 21.01
C ARG A 2 30.43 15.22 19.56
N PRO A 3 30.21 13.93 19.27
CA PRO A 3 29.99 13.48 17.91
C PRO A 3 28.78 14.23 17.36
N THR A 4 28.98 14.94 16.26
CA THR A 4 27.89 15.57 15.52
C THR A 4 26.84 14.51 15.19
N PRO A 5 25.55 14.78 15.40
CA PRO A 5 24.51 13.86 15.02
C PRO A 5 24.65 13.48 13.54
N ALA A 6 24.47 12.20 13.21
CA ALA A 6 24.62 11.69 11.85
C ALA A 6 23.83 12.53 10.80
N GLY A 7 22.79 13.23 11.22
CA GLY A 7 22.04 14.17 10.40
C GLY A 7 22.84 15.42 9.98
N ASP A 8 23.69 15.93 10.85
CA ASP A 8 24.48 17.14 10.56
C ASP A 8 25.64 16.81 9.61
N TRP A 9 26.21 15.61 9.73
CA TRP A 9 27.20 15.11 8.79
C TRP A 9 26.62 14.90 7.39
N LEU A 10 25.41 14.32 7.31
CA LEU A 10 24.70 14.09 6.04
C LEU A 10 24.30 15.42 5.37
N ASP A 11 23.83 16.39 6.16
CA ASP A 11 23.55 17.76 5.69
C ASP A 11 24.81 18.43 5.14
N ALA A 12 25.94 18.30 5.81
CA ALA A 12 27.22 18.84 5.36
C ALA A 12 27.70 18.16 4.06
N LEU A 13 27.58 16.84 3.96
CA LEU A 13 27.96 16.09 2.77
C LEU A 13 27.07 16.45 1.56
N LEU A 14 25.78 16.51 1.75
CA LEU A 14 24.82 16.78 0.68
C LEU A 14 24.82 18.24 0.25
N THR A 15 25.01 19.20 1.17
CA THR A 15 25.17 20.62 0.84
C THR A 15 26.48 20.86 0.08
N GLY A 16 27.54 20.12 0.39
CA GLY A 16 28.79 20.19 -0.33
C GLY A 16 28.72 19.62 -1.76
N CYS A 17 27.99 18.51 -1.95
CA CYS A 17 27.88 17.83 -3.25
C CYS A 17 26.71 18.34 -4.10
N CYS A 18 25.62 18.77 -3.49
CA CYS A 18 24.40 19.18 -4.16
C CYS A 18 23.75 20.40 -3.47
N PRO A 19 24.21 21.63 -3.71
CA PRO A 19 23.76 22.83 -3.00
C PRO A 19 22.27 23.17 -3.20
N LYS A 20 21.57 22.48 -4.10
CA LYS A 20 20.13 22.63 -4.34
C LYS A 20 19.25 21.68 -3.53
N ILE A 21 19.82 20.73 -2.78
CA ILE A 21 19.07 19.80 -1.95
C ILE A 21 19.00 20.34 -0.53
N SER A 22 17.84 20.81 -0.11
CA SER A 22 17.60 21.15 1.28
C SER A 22 16.87 19.99 1.97
N PHE A 23 17.45 19.45 3.03
CA PHE A 23 16.76 18.50 3.90
C PHE A 23 15.65 19.22 4.67
N ARG A 24 14.40 18.95 4.34
CA ARG A 24 13.28 19.37 5.19
C ARG A 24 13.18 18.43 6.39
N ARG A 25 13.80 18.79 7.51
CA ARG A 25 13.67 18.08 8.80
C ARG A 25 12.23 17.96 9.36
N LYS A 26 11.22 18.48 8.68
CA LYS A 26 9.83 18.44 9.12
C LYS A 26 9.06 17.23 8.57
N VAL A 27 9.59 16.02 8.79
CA VAL A 27 8.72 14.84 8.74
C VAL A 27 8.81 14.15 10.10
N SER A 28 8.36 14.83 11.14
CA SER A 28 7.99 14.16 12.38
C SER A 28 6.62 13.49 12.17
N SER A 29 6.53 12.50 11.31
CA SER A 29 5.42 11.58 11.42
C SER A 29 5.78 10.59 12.51
N ARG A 30 4.85 10.31 13.41
CA ARG A 30 4.97 9.25 14.44
C ARG A 30 5.32 7.88 13.86
N TYR A 31 5.33 7.73 12.53
CA TYR A 31 5.46 6.50 11.78
C TYR A 31 6.81 6.35 11.07
N PHE A 32 7.57 7.43 10.89
CA PHE A 32 8.88 7.37 10.28
C PHE A 32 9.94 7.62 11.35
N ASN A 33 10.52 6.54 11.85
CA ASN A 33 11.85 6.66 12.45
C ASN A 33 12.78 7.20 11.35
N ASN A 34 13.61 8.17 11.70
CA ASN A 34 14.63 8.76 10.83
C ASN A 34 15.75 7.74 10.50
N LYS A 35 15.37 6.52 10.10
CA LYS A 35 16.33 5.50 9.70
C LYS A 35 16.77 5.76 8.27
N LEU A 36 18.07 5.83 8.11
CA LEU A 36 18.70 5.88 6.79
C LEU A 36 18.50 4.52 6.11
N LYS A 37 18.18 4.57 4.83
CA LYS A 37 18.23 3.41 3.95
C LYS A 37 19.55 3.46 3.20
N ALA A 38 20.29 2.36 3.19
CA ALA A 38 21.61 2.32 2.59
C ALA A 38 21.65 1.37 1.39
N PHE A 39 22.33 1.83 0.35
CA PHE A 39 22.77 0.99 -0.77
C PHE A 39 24.28 0.92 -0.71
N CYS A 40 24.83 -0.25 -0.40
CA CYS A 40 26.23 -0.45 -0.16
C CYS A 40 26.84 -1.34 -1.24
N VAL A 41 27.97 -0.92 -1.79
CA VAL A 41 28.82 -1.76 -2.66
C VAL A 41 30.20 -1.79 -2.06
N LEU A 42 30.68 -2.97 -1.74
CA LEU A 42 31.99 -3.20 -1.13
C LEU A 42 32.80 -4.10 -2.05
N GLU A 43 34.01 -3.69 -2.34
CA GLU A 43 35.00 -4.49 -3.00
C GLU A 43 35.99 -5.07 -1.97
N MET A 44 36.20 -6.35 -2.05
CA MET A 44 37.23 -7.02 -1.24
C MET A 44 38.60 -6.89 -1.91
N GLY A 45 39.61 -6.70 -1.12
CA GLY A 45 40.98 -6.77 -1.61
C GLY A 45 41.36 -8.19 -2.08
N GLU A 46 42.61 -8.36 -2.50
CA GLU A 46 43.11 -9.60 -3.09
C GLU A 46 43.09 -10.83 -2.14
N ASN A 47 42.91 -10.61 -0.84
CA ASN A 47 42.85 -11.69 0.15
C ASN A 47 41.43 -12.31 0.18
N ALA A 48 41.27 -13.50 -0.37
CA ALA A 48 40.05 -14.28 -0.30
C ALA A 48 39.73 -14.64 1.16
N LEU A 49 38.55 -14.22 1.64
CA LEU A 49 38.06 -14.64 2.93
C LEU A 49 37.43 -16.05 2.82
N PRO A 50 37.50 -16.86 3.88
CA PRO A 50 36.82 -18.13 3.93
C PRO A 50 35.26 -17.90 3.87
N PRO A 51 34.47 -18.83 3.31
CA PRO A 51 33.04 -18.64 3.09
C PRO A 51 32.27 -18.16 4.33
N LYS A 52 32.57 -18.72 5.51
CA LYS A 52 31.93 -18.28 6.76
C LYS A 52 32.25 -16.84 7.13
N ALA A 53 33.48 -16.38 6.93
CA ALA A 53 33.86 -14.99 7.21
C ALA A 53 33.20 -14.04 6.21
N LEU A 54 33.02 -14.47 4.96
CA LEU A 54 32.31 -13.75 3.94
C LEU A 54 30.82 -13.57 4.30
N ASP A 55 30.17 -14.61 4.79
CA ASP A 55 28.77 -14.58 5.23
C ASP A 55 28.59 -13.64 6.43
N HIS A 56 29.52 -13.67 7.40
CA HIS A 56 29.51 -12.73 8.51
C HIS A 56 29.72 -11.29 8.05
N LEU A 57 30.66 -11.04 7.15
CA LEU A 57 30.87 -9.71 6.61
C LEU A 57 29.66 -9.18 5.86
N LEU A 58 29.05 -10.01 5.01
CA LEU A 58 27.84 -9.66 4.27
C LEU A 58 26.68 -9.30 5.22
N TYR A 59 26.51 -10.07 6.28
CA TYR A 59 25.52 -9.82 7.31
C TYR A 59 25.80 -8.53 8.08
N GLU A 60 27.04 -8.32 8.54
CA GLU A 60 27.43 -7.13 9.31
C GLU A 60 27.23 -5.84 8.50
N VAL A 61 27.63 -5.85 7.23
CA VAL A 61 27.40 -4.72 6.33
C VAL A 61 25.92 -4.54 6.04
N GLY A 62 25.22 -5.63 5.80
CA GLY A 62 23.78 -5.61 5.54
C GLY A 62 22.97 -5.09 6.72
N THR A 63 23.40 -5.33 7.94
CA THR A 63 22.75 -4.82 9.16
C THR A 63 23.30 -3.47 9.64
N VAL A 64 24.28 -2.90 8.92
CA VAL A 64 25.00 -1.68 9.33
C VAL A 64 25.67 -1.87 10.70
N SER A 65 26.13 -3.09 10.98
CA SER A 65 26.84 -3.41 12.20
C SER A 65 28.36 -3.15 12.01
N PRO A 66 29.10 -2.87 13.08
CA PRO A 66 30.57 -2.72 12.97
C PRO A 66 31.19 -4.00 12.43
N ILE A 67 32.11 -3.87 11.47
CA ILE A 67 32.84 -5.00 10.90
C ILE A 67 33.62 -5.75 11.98
N GLY A 68 33.52 -7.07 11.99
CA GLY A 68 34.10 -7.95 12.98
C GLY A 68 33.35 -7.96 14.32
N SER A 69 32.17 -7.38 14.41
CA SER A 69 31.36 -7.39 15.62
C SER A 69 30.88 -8.79 16.00
N SER A 70 30.63 -9.63 15.03
CA SER A 70 30.24 -11.04 15.24
C SER A 70 31.28 -11.88 15.93
N SER A 71 32.57 -11.49 15.88
CA SER A 71 33.65 -12.18 16.51
C SER A 71 34.15 -11.57 17.83
N LYS A 72 33.68 -10.35 18.21
CA LYS A 72 34.10 -9.66 19.43
C LYS A 72 33.30 -10.14 20.64
N PRO A 73 33.96 -10.43 21.78
CA PRO A 73 33.28 -10.72 23.02
C PRO A 73 32.53 -9.46 23.54
N GLY A 74 31.36 -9.64 24.14
CA GLY A 74 30.60 -8.54 24.75
C GLY A 74 29.67 -7.79 23.80
N ILE A 75 29.69 -8.07 22.51
CA ILE A 75 28.67 -7.55 21.55
C ILE A 75 27.55 -8.56 21.42
N MET A 76 26.32 -8.07 21.36
CA MET A 76 25.13 -8.91 21.14
C MET A 76 25.24 -9.55 19.75
N LYS A 77 25.35 -10.88 19.73
CA LYS A 77 25.40 -11.67 18.51
C LYS A 77 24.00 -12.14 18.14
N PRO A 78 23.65 -12.20 16.86
CA PRO A 78 22.43 -12.89 16.44
C PRO A 78 22.52 -14.38 16.80
N ALA A 79 21.38 -15.00 17.10
CA ALA A 79 21.30 -16.44 17.20
C ALA A 79 21.70 -17.06 15.85
N GLU A 80 22.43 -18.18 15.86
CA GLU A 80 22.94 -18.81 14.63
C GLU A 80 21.79 -19.17 13.67
N GLU A 81 20.70 -19.68 14.20
CA GLU A 81 19.49 -20.01 13.42
C GLU A 81 18.92 -18.77 12.71
N TYR A 82 18.82 -17.63 13.41
CA TYR A 82 18.34 -16.39 12.83
C TYR A 82 19.31 -15.86 11.76
N PHE A 83 20.62 -15.95 12.01
CA PHE A 83 21.65 -15.55 11.05
C PHE A 83 21.53 -16.36 9.75
N GLN A 84 21.43 -17.68 9.84
CA GLN A 84 21.26 -18.55 8.70
C GLN A 84 19.96 -18.29 7.96
N GLN A 85 18.85 -18.12 8.68
CA GLN A 85 17.55 -17.80 8.10
C GLN A 85 17.57 -16.48 7.30
N ILE A 86 18.20 -15.44 7.83
CA ILE A 86 18.34 -14.15 7.14
C ILE A 86 19.13 -14.31 5.84
N LEU A 87 20.22 -15.05 5.86
CA LEU A 87 21.04 -15.28 4.66
C LEU A 87 20.27 -16.11 3.62
N GLU A 88 19.62 -17.20 4.01
CA GLU A 88 18.84 -18.03 3.09
C GLU A 88 17.72 -17.26 2.40
N GLN A 89 17.00 -16.45 3.14
CA GLN A 89 15.84 -15.73 2.61
C GLN A 89 16.22 -14.51 1.77
N ASN A 90 17.31 -13.83 2.09
CA ASN A 90 17.59 -12.49 1.55
C ASN A 90 18.87 -12.41 0.71
N ARG A 91 19.69 -13.46 0.69
CA ARG A 91 20.91 -13.50 -0.09
C ARG A 91 20.60 -13.64 -1.59
N ILE A 92 21.43 -12.97 -2.38
CA ILE A 92 21.45 -13.07 -3.84
C ILE A 92 22.82 -13.61 -4.22
N THR A 93 22.88 -14.86 -4.68
CA THR A 93 24.11 -15.52 -5.15
C THR A 93 23.80 -16.11 -6.51
N VAL A 94 24.22 -15.43 -7.55
CA VAL A 94 24.05 -15.88 -8.95
C VAL A 94 25.38 -16.21 -9.58
N PHE A 95 26.43 -15.51 -9.17
CA PHE A 95 27.79 -15.68 -9.65
C PHE A 95 28.77 -15.82 -8.49
N ASP A 96 29.88 -16.50 -8.71
CA ASP A 96 30.87 -16.74 -7.67
C ASP A 96 31.72 -15.51 -7.31
N ASN A 97 31.68 -14.48 -8.16
CA ASN A 97 32.49 -13.27 -7.99
C ASN A 97 31.87 -12.18 -7.13
N TRP A 98 30.59 -12.32 -6.76
CA TRP A 98 29.89 -11.39 -5.87
C TRP A 98 28.71 -12.03 -5.15
N SER A 99 28.32 -11.42 -4.03
CA SER A 99 27.10 -11.77 -3.29
C SER A 99 26.32 -10.51 -2.94
N GLY A 100 25.01 -10.60 -3.00
CA GLY A 100 24.11 -9.53 -2.54
C GLY A 100 23.32 -9.94 -1.30
N LEU A 101 22.91 -8.96 -0.52
CA LEU A 101 21.99 -9.14 0.61
C LEU A 101 20.98 -7.98 0.62
N SER A 102 19.70 -8.32 0.57
CA SER A 102 18.62 -7.35 0.64
C SER A 102 17.93 -7.46 1.99
N LEU A 103 18.02 -6.42 2.81
CA LEU A 103 17.33 -6.32 4.09
C LEU A 103 16.37 -5.12 4.08
N PHE A 104 15.58 -4.99 5.13
CA PHE A 104 14.59 -3.91 5.24
C PHE A 104 15.20 -2.51 5.16
N ASP A 105 16.42 -2.32 5.72
CA ASP A 105 17.07 -1.01 5.79
C ASP A 105 18.21 -0.87 4.77
N THR A 106 18.67 -1.95 4.16
CA THR A 106 19.87 -1.95 3.32
C THR A 106 19.75 -2.87 2.12
N PHE A 107 20.46 -2.50 1.07
CA PHE A 107 20.82 -3.41 -0.02
C PHE A 107 22.34 -3.39 -0.16
N THR A 108 22.96 -4.54 0.00
CA THR A 108 24.43 -4.67 0.03
C THR A 108 24.90 -5.56 -1.10
N ILE A 109 25.95 -5.17 -1.79
CA ILE A 109 26.68 -5.97 -2.77
C ILE A 109 28.12 -6.10 -2.27
N LEU A 110 28.60 -7.32 -2.15
CA LEU A 110 29.95 -7.66 -1.79
C LEU A 110 30.64 -8.31 -2.99
N ILE A 111 31.67 -7.65 -3.52
CA ILE A 111 32.46 -8.11 -4.68
C ILE A 111 33.67 -8.88 -4.17
N HIS A 112 33.75 -10.17 -4.51
CA HIS A 112 34.77 -11.08 -3.99
C HIS A 112 36.05 -11.08 -4.84
N GLN A 113 35.90 -10.77 -6.14
CA GLN A 113 37.02 -10.81 -7.09
C GLN A 113 37.17 -9.42 -7.75
N PRO A 114 38.31 -8.75 -7.54
CA PRO A 114 38.50 -7.39 -8.02
C PRO A 114 38.61 -7.26 -9.53
N GLN A 115 38.93 -8.36 -10.26
CA GLN A 115 39.12 -8.34 -11.70
C GLN A 115 37.92 -7.86 -12.51
N GLN A 116 36.71 -7.97 -11.98
CA GLN A 116 35.44 -7.53 -12.60
C GLN A 116 34.74 -6.41 -11.84
N SER A 117 35.39 -5.80 -10.88
CA SER A 117 34.79 -4.84 -9.97
C SER A 117 34.21 -3.63 -10.69
N LEU A 118 34.89 -3.09 -11.69
CA LEU A 118 34.44 -1.93 -12.44
C LEU A 118 33.11 -2.17 -13.16
N THR A 119 32.94 -3.34 -13.79
CA THR A 119 31.70 -3.70 -14.46
C THR A 119 30.57 -3.92 -13.46
N LEU A 120 30.84 -4.57 -12.33
CA LEU A 120 29.89 -4.79 -11.25
C LEU A 120 29.48 -3.48 -10.58
N MET A 121 30.41 -2.56 -10.32
CA MET A 121 30.12 -1.24 -9.80
C MET A 121 29.24 -0.42 -10.76
N ARG A 122 29.51 -0.43 -12.05
CA ARG A 122 28.65 0.20 -13.06
C ARG A 122 27.25 -0.40 -13.08
N ASN A 123 27.14 -1.72 -13.05
CA ASN A 123 25.85 -2.38 -12.98
C ASN A 123 25.10 -2.05 -11.68
N ALA A 124 25.81 -1.98 -10.56
CA ALA A 124 25.24 -1.57 -9.29
C ALA A 124 24.69 -0.15 -9.36
N GLU A 125 25.44 0.79 -9.91
CA GLU A 125 25.06 2.20 -10.03
C GLU A 125 23.92 2.41 -11.04
N PHE A 126 24.03 1.88 -12.26
CA PHE A 126 23.11 2.20 -13.34
C PHE A 126 21.92 1.25 -13.46
N CYS A 127 21.99 0.04 -12.91
CA CYS A 127 20.92 -0.95 -12.98
C CYS A 127 20.28 -1.23 -11.63
N TYR A 128 21.07 -1.51 -10.57
CA TYR A 128 20.50 -2.02 -9.32
C TYR A 128 20.10 -0.91 -8.36
N LEU A 129 20.85 0.17 -8.29
CA LEU A 129 20.47 1.34 -7.48
C LEU A 129 19.13 1.97 -7.94
N PRO A 130 18.86 2.18 -9.23
CA PRO A 130 17.54 2.61 -9.69
C PRO A 130 16.41 1.66 -9.28
N VAL A 131 16.62 0.34 -9.36
CA VAL A 131 15.65 -0.65 -8.92
C VAL A 131 15.41 -0.55 -7.40
N TYR A 132 16.46 -0.35 -6.60
CA TYR A 132 16.34 -0.15 -5.17
C TYR A 132 15.57 1.13 -4.81
N ILE A 133 15.91 2.24 -5.45
CA ILE A 133 15.23 3.54 -5.26
C ILE A 133 13.73 3.42 -5.65
N HIS A 134 13.44 2.76 -6.78
CA HIS A 134 12.07 2.53 -7.22
C HIS A 134 11.24 1.77 -6.16
N ASN A 135 11.77 0.69 -5.62
CA ASN A 135 11.08 -0.11 -4.59
C ASN A 135 10.95 0.65 -3.27
N LEU A 136 11.96 1.43 -2.86
CA LEU A 136 11.84 2.31 -1.71
C LEU A 136 10.72 3.35 -1.89
N TYR A 137 10.67 3.96 -3.07
CA TYR A 137 9.62 4.92 -3.40
C TYR A 137 8.23 4.28 -3.33
N LEU A 138 8.06 3.09 -3.93
CA LEU A 138 6.81 2.33 -3.85
C LEU A 138 6.44 2.00 -2.40
N LYS A 139 7.40 1.52 -1.59
CA LYS A 139 7.18 1.23 -0.17
C LYS A 139 6.73 2.47 0.62
N LEU A 140 7.38 3.60 0.39
CA LEU A 140 7.02 4.87 1.05
C LEU A 140 5.62 5.34 0.66
N ILE A 141 5.26 5.21 -0.61
CA ILE A 141 3.92 5.53 -1.11
C ILE A 141 2.87 4.66 -0.42
N LEU A 142 3.05 3.35 -0.41
CA LEU A 142 2.13 2.40 0.20
C LEU A 142 1.97 2.70 1.69
N PHE A 143 3.08 2.86 2.40
CA PHE A 143 3.07 3.15 3.83
C PHE A 143 2.35 4.48 4.15
N LYS A 144 2.65 5.55 3.41
CA LYS A 144 1.98 6.85 3.56
C LYS A 144 0.49 6.72 3.33
N THR A 145 0.08 6.07 2.24
CA THR A 145 -1.34 5.90 1.91
C THR A 145 -2.06 5.09 2.98
N ASN A 146 -1.43 4.01 3.45
CA ASN A 146 -1.97 3.18 4.51
C ASN A 146 -2.17 3.96 5.83
N ALA A 147 -1.18 4.78 6.21
CA ALA A 147 -1.25 5.62 7.41
C ALA A 147 -2.31 6.74 7.30
N GLU A 148 -2.62 7.21 6.10
CA GLU A 148 -3.58 8.28 5.87
C GLU A 148 -5.02 7.82 5.68
N ILE A 149 -5.24 6.55 5.30
CA ILE A 149 -6.59 5.97 5.21
C ILE A 149 -7.11 5.77 6.63
N SER A 150 -8.07 6.62 7.02
CA SER A 150 -8.72 6.55 8.31
C SER A 150 -9.89 5.58 8.29
N SER A 151 -9.96 4.72 9.31
CA SER A 151 -11.12 3.85 9.54
C SER A 151 -12.33 4.60 10.10
N GLU A 152 -12.13 5.76 10.75
CA GLU A 152 -13.21 6.51 11.40
C GLU A 152 -14.17 7.20 10.41
N HIS A 153 -13.67 7.62 9.26
CA HIS A 153 -14.45 8.31 8.23
C HIS A 153 -14.32 7.62 6.88
N ILE A 154 -14.84 6.39 6.79
CA ILE A 154 -14.71 5.52 5.61
C ILE A 154 -15.09 6.24 4.31
N LEU A 155 -16.17 7.02 4.29
CA LEU A 155 -16.65 7.75 3.10
C LEU A 155 -16.14 9.19 2.99
N SER A 156 -15.09 9.54 3.65
CA SER A 156 -14.51 10.88 3.49
C SER A 156 -14.02 11.05 2.04
N ARG A 157 -14.14 12.27 1.51
CA ARG A 157 -13.57 12.61 0.20
C ARG A 157 -12.06 12.33 0.15
N LYS A 158 -11.40 12.41 1.31
CA LYS A 158 -9.97 12.11 1.45
C LYS A 158 -9.71 10.63 1.19
N ASN A 159 -10.45 9.72 1.82
CA ASN A 159 -10.29 8.27 1.63
C ASN A 159 -10.57 7.85 0.19
N LEU A 160 -11.58 8.44 -0.47
CA LEU A 160 -11.84 8.18 -1.89
C LEU A 160 -10.67 8.61 -2.79
N LYS A 161 -10.10 9.80 -2.54
CA LYS A 161 -8.91 10.25 -3.28
C LYS A 161 -7.70 9.38 -3.03
N LEU A 162 -7.49 8.91 -1.79
CA LEU A 162 -6.39 8.00 -1.44
C LEU A 162 -6.56 6.64 -2.12
N ARG A 163 -7.77 6.11 -2.20
CA ARG A 163 -8.07 4.90 -2.97
C ARG A 163 -7.71 5.07 -4.45
N ASP A 164 -8.20 6.13 -5.08
CA ASP A 164 -7.92 6.40 -6.50
C ASP A 164 -6.44 6.61 -6.76
N TRP A 165 -5.77 7.26 -5.83
CA TRP A 165 -4.32 7.45 -5.89
C TRP A 165 -3.56 6.13 -5.70
N PHE A 166 -3.98 5.25 -4.78
CA PHE A 166 -3.41 3.92 -4.61
C PHE A 166 -3.52 3.09 -5.90
N VAL A 167 -4.71 3.06 -6.52
CA VAL A 167 -4.91 2.35 -7.79
C VAL A 167 -3.98 2.88 -8.88
N LYS A 168 -3.84 4.20 -9.01
CA LYS A 168 -2.91 4.82 -9.96
C LYS A 168 -1.44 4.51 -9.63
N ALA A 169 -1.07 4.60 -8.36
CA ALA A 169 0.30 4.32 -7.92
C ALA A 169 0.65 2.86 -8.23
N ARG A 170 -0.25 1.92 -7.95
CA ARG A 170 -0.05 0.52 -8.28
C ARG A 170 0.09 0.30 -9.79
N SER A 171 -0.81 0.84 -10.59
CA SER A 171 -0.75 0.72 -12.05
C SER A 171 0.56 1.27 -12.65
N ASN A 172 1.10 2.34 -12.08
CA ASN A 172 2.27 3.02 -12.63
C ASN A 172 3.60 2.49 -12.06
N TYR A 173 3.62 2.01 -10.83
CA TYR A 173 4.86 1.71 -10.11
C TYR A 173 4.97 0.24 -9.67
N ASP A 174 3.89 -0.53 -9.67
CA ASP A 174 3.95 -1.96 -9.35
C ASP A 174 4.25 -2.76 -10.62
N LEU A 175 5.49 -2.67 -11.07
CA LEU A 175 5.96 -3.35 -12.28
C LEU A 175 6.27 -4.81 -11.96
N SER A 176 5.69 -5.73 -12.73
CA SER A 176 6.00 -7.16 -12.65
C SER A 176 7.42 -7.47 -13.12
N GLN A 177 7.91 -6.68 -14.08
CA GLN A 177 9.26 -6.77 -14.62
C GLN A 177 9.86 -5.38 -14.75
N VAL A 178 11.04 -5.18 -14.19
CA VAL A 178 11.79 -3.91 -14.24
C VAL A 178 12.82 -3.88 -15.37
N SER A 179 13.09 -5.04 -15.97
CA SER A 179 14.08 -5.21 -17.03
C SER A 179 13.78 -6.44 -17.87
N TYR A 180 14.26 -6.47 -19.11
CA TYR A 180 14.29 -7.69 -19.92
C TYR A 180 15.41 -8.66 -19.49
N ASN A 181 16.37 -8.19 -18.68
CA ASN A 181 17.45 -9.00 -18.15
C ASN A 181 17.03 -9.72 -16.87
N PHE A 182 17.49 -10.97 -16.73
CA PHE A 182 17.19 -11.84 -15.60
C PHE A 182 17.62 -11.23 -14.26
N LEU A 183 18.86 -10.76 -14.17
CA LEU A 183 19.46 -10.37 -12.90
C LEU A 183 18.80 -9.14 -12.24
N PRO A 184 18.50 -8.04 -12.94
CA PRO A 184 17.74 -6.94 -12.36
C PRO A 184 16.35 -7.36 -11.86
N ASN A 185 15.68 -8.30 -12.55
CA ASN A 185 14.39 -8.81 -12.09
C ASN A 185 14.51 -9.67 -10.82
N LEU A 186 15.54 -10.51 -10.74
CA LEU A 186 15.83 -11.28 -9.52
C LEU A 186 16.11 -10.33 -8.34
N ILE A 187 16.95 -9.32 -8.54
CA ILE A 187 17.26 -8.29 -7.54
C ILE A 187 15.98 -7.55 -7.12
N ASN A 188 15.17 -7.13 -8.08
CA ASN A 188 13.89 -6.50 -7.81
C ASN A 188 12.99 -7.36 -6.90
N ASN A 189 12.85 -8.64 -7.21
CA ASN A 189 12.02 -9.55 -6.43
C ASN A 189 12.56 -9.72 -4.99
N ARG A 190 13.87 -9.79 -4.81
CA ARG A 190 14.50 -9.86 -3.47
C ARG A 190 14.32 -8.58 -2.68
N ILE A 191 14.47 -7.42 -3.31
CA ILE A 191 14.24 -6.12 -2.67
C ILE A 191 12.76 -5.99 -2.29
N ARG A 192 11.83 -6.36 -3.16
CA ARG A 192 10.38 -6.35 -2.87
C ARG A 192 10.03 -7.23 -1.68
N PHE A 193 10.61 -8.43 -1.64
CA PHE A 193 10.41 -9.36 -0.53
C PHE A 193 10.95 -8.78 0.79
N SER A 194 12.21 -8.34 0.82
CA SER A 194 12.84 -7.80 2.03
C SER A 194 12.17 -6.52 2.55
N LEU A 195 11.61 -5.70 1.67
CA LEU A 195 10.84 -4.51 2.03
C LEU A 195 9.39 -4.83 2.44
N GLY A 196 8.92 -6.07 2.28
CA GLY A 196 7.53 -6.45 2.54
C GLY A 196 6.53 -5.69 1.67
N ILE A 197 6.88 -5.42 0.41
CA ILE A 197 6.02 -4.66 -0.51
C ILE A 197 4.77 -5.46 -0.85
N GLY A 198 4.90 -6.78 -1.04
CA GLY A 198 3.79 -7.67 -1.33
C GLY A 198 2.72 -7.64 -0.25
N ASP A 199 3.13 -7.79 1.01
CA ASP A 199 2.23 -7.77 2.16
C ASP A 199 1.52 -6.43 2.30
N GLU A 200 2.25 -5.32 2.07
CA GLU A 200 1.68 -3.98 2.13
C GLU A 200 0.64 -3.74 1.03
N ILE A 201 0.91 -4.23 -0.19
CA ILE A 201 -0.04 -4.17 -1.30
C ILE A 201 -1.30 -4.96 -0.95
N GLN A 202 -1.16 -6.20 -0.50
CA GLN A 202 -2.28 -7.06 -0.12
C GLN A 202 -3.13 -6.44 1.00
N PHE A 203 -2.47 -5.86 1.99
CA PHE A 203 -3.15 -5.16 3.06
C PHE A 203 -3.93 -3.93 2.56
N MET A 204 -3.35 -3.16 1.66
CA MET A 204 -4.01 -2.01 1.04
C MET A 204 -5.18 -2.43 0.15
N GLU A 205 -5.04 -3.53 -0.60
CA GLU A 205 -6.13 -4.10 -1.40
C GLU A 205 -7.33 -4.46 -0.54
N SER A 206 -7.12 -5.16 0.56
CA SER A 206 -8.20 -5.53 1.48
C SER A 206 -8.93 -4.30 2.06
N LYS A 207 -8.19 -3.24 2.38
CA LYS A 207 -8.78 -1.96 2.80
C LYS A 207 -9.60 -1.30 1.70
N VAL A 208 -9.08 -1.27 0.48
CA VAL A 208 -9.77 -0.70 -0.69
C VAL A 208 -11.02 -1.50 -1.03
N GLU A 209 -10.98 -2.82 -0.93
CA GLU A 209 -12.14 -3.69 -1.12
C GLU A 209 -13.23 -3.41 -0.08
N THR A 210 -12.85 -3.31 1.19
CA THR A 210 -13.77 -2.92 2.27
C THR A 210 -14.43 -1.55 1.99
N LEU A 211 -13.66 -0.57 1.51
CA LEU A 211 -14.18 0.73 1.12
C LEU A 211 -15.18 0.62 -0.05
N ASN A 212 -14.87 -0.19 -1.06
CA ASN A 212 -15.72 -0.39 -2.22
C ASN A 212 -17.03 -1.08 -1.82
N THR A 213 -16.98 -2.12 -1.00
CA THR A 213 -18.18 -2.82 -0.49
C THR A 213 -19.09 -1.84 0.26
N TYR A 214 -18.52 -1.02 1.14
CA TYR A 214 -19.30 -0.03 1.87
C TYR A 214 -19.93 1.05 0.96
N ILE A 215 -19.22 1.46 -0.08
CA ILE A 215 -19.75 2.40 -1.09
C ILE A 215 -20.92 1.78 -1.84
N MET A 216 -20.77 0.52 -2.27
CA MET A 216 -21.81 -0.23 -2.98
C MET A 216 -23.07 -0.39 -2.11
N GLU A 217 -22.93 -0.81 -0.86
CA GLU A 217 -24.07 -0.91 0.08
C GLU A 217 -24.80 0.42 0.26
N LYS A 218 -24.05 1.52 0.36
CA LYS A 218 -24.65 2.84 0.52
C LYS A 218 -25.38 3.29 -0.75
N GLN A 219 -24.80 3.01 -1.92
CA GLN A 219 -25.46 3.29 -3.20
C GLN A 219 -26.72 2.44 -3.35
N GLU A 220 -26.65 1.15 -3.04
CA GLU A 220 -27.82 0.25 -3.06
C GLU A 220 -28.93 0.76 -2.14
N LYS A 221 -28.61 1.10 -0.89
CA LYS A 221 -29.58 1.69 0.04
C LYS A 221 -30.19 2.98 -0.50
N ARG A 222 -29.43 3.81 -1.20
CA ARG A 222 -29.93 5.03 -1.85
C ARG A 222 -30.83 4.70 -3.02
N THR A 223 -30.42 3.79 -3.89
CA THR A 223 -31.20 3.35 -5.06
C THR A 223 -32.53 2.72 -4.61
N ASN A 224 -32.49 1.86 -3.61
CA ASN A 224 -33.70 1.24 -3.05
C ASN A 224 -34.66 2.27 -2.47
N ARG A 225 -34.16 3.34 -1.81
CA ARG A 225 -35.05 4.44 -1.36
C ARG A 225 -35.71 5.18 -2.52
N VAL A 226 -34.95 5.44 -3.59
CA VAL A 226 -35.49 6.08 -4.82
C VAL A 226 -36.51 5.17 -5.48
N LEU A 227 -36.26 3.87 -5.59
CA LEU A 227 -37.21 2.90 -6.15
C LEU A 227 -38.48 2.81 -5.33
N VAL A 228 -38.38 2.78 -4.00
CA VAL A 228 -39.54 2.80 -3.11
C VAL A 228 -40.35 4.08 -3.31
N PHE A 229 -39.69 5.23 -3.42
CA PHE A 229 -40.38 6.51 -3.68
C PHE A 229 -41.09 6.51 -5.05
N LEU A 230 -40.43 6.03 -6.11
CA LEU A 230 -41.02 5.90 -7.44
C LEU A 230 -42.17 4.91 -7.46
N SER A 231 -42.04 3.77 -6.77
CA SER A 231 -43.11 2.78 -6.64
C SER A 231 -44.34 3.35 -5.91
N LEU A 232 -44.12 4.20 -4.91
CA LEU A 232 -45.17 4.89 -4.20
C LEU A 232 -45.92 5.87 -5.11
N LEU A 233 -45.19 6.67 -5.91
CA LEU A 233 -45.77 7.57 -6.89
C LEU A 233 -46.58 6.78 -7.96
N ALA A 234 -45.99 5.70 -8.49
CA ALA A 234 -46.66 4.83 -9.45
C ALA A 234 -47.91 4.18 -8.85
N GLY A 235 -47.88 3.79 -7.58
CA GLY A 235 -49.05 3.26 -6.87
C GLY A 235 -50.19 4.29 -6.72
N ILE A 236 -49.84 5.55 -6.45
CA ILE A 236 -50.81 6.63 -6.36
C ILE A 236 -51.49 6.89 -7.74
N THR A 237 -50.69 6.92 -8.81
CA THR A 237 -51.25 7.11 -10.17
C THR A 237 -52.12 5.93 -10.58
N ALA A 238 -51.68 4.69 -10.34
CA ALA A 238 -52.46 3.50 -10.63
C ALA A 238 -53.79 3.45 -9.83
N ALA A 239 -53.74 3.85 -8.56
CA ALA A 239 -54.95 3.94 -7.74
C ALA A 239 -55.95 4.98 -8.27
N ARG A 240 -55.44 6.10 -8.77
CA ARG A 240 -56.27 7.12 -9.43
C ARG A 240 -56.90 6.58 -10.73
N ASP A 241 -56.09 5.98 -11.59
CA ASP A 241 -56.57 5.44 -12.87
C ASP A 241 -57.61 4.32 -12.64
N LEU A 242 -57.38 3.46 -11.65
CA LEU A 242 -58.31 2.41 -11.24
C LEU A 242 -59.62 3.01 -10.73
N SER A 243 -59.56 4.08 -9.95
CA SER A 243 -60.78 4.77 -9.46
C SER A 243 -61.58 5.40 -10.60
N GLU A 244 -60.92 6.02 -11.57
CA GLU A 244 -61.57 6.57 -12.78
C GLU A 244 -62.22 5.47 -13.65
N TRP A 245 -61.54 4.33 -13.79
CA TRP A 245 -62.07 3.16 -14.52
C TRP A 245 -63.29 2.54 -13.85
N LEU A 246 -63.24 2.36 -12.52
CA LEU A 246 -64.39 1.87 -11.74
C LEU A 246 -65.58 2.81 -11.79
N GLN A 247 -65.34 4.15 -11.80
CA GLN A 247 -66.41 5.13 -11.98
C GLN A 247 -67.09 4.98 -13.33
N LYS A 248 -66.36 4.74 -14.40
CA LYS A 248 -66.92 4.53 -15.75
C LYS A 248 -67.71 3.23 -15.87
N LEU A 249 -67.26 2.17 -15.18
CA LEU A 249 -67.87 0.85 -15.23
C LEU A 249 -69.17 0.75 -14.40
N ALA A 250 -69.16 1.38 -13.22
CA ALA A 250 -70.32 1.29 -12.28
C ALA A 250 -71.38 2.34 -12.48
N GLY A 251 -71.17 3.30 -13.41
CA GLY A 251 -72.17 4.36 -13.63
C GLY A 251 -72.37 5.31 -12.44
N PHE A 252 -71.58 5.18 -11.38
CA PHE A 252 -71.71 6.01 -10.19
C PHE A 252 -70.96 7.33 -10.38
N LYS A 253 -71.62 8.44 -10.23
CA LYS A 253 -71.02 9.75 -10.10
C LYS A 253 -70.42 9.86 -8.69
N VAL A 254 -69.15 9.58 -8.55
CA VAL A 254 -68.39 9.68 -7.24
C VAL A 254 -68.39 11.12 -6.69
N SER A 255 -68.83 12.10 -7.46
CA SER A 255 -69.01 13.47 -6.94
C SER A 255 -69.93 13.54 -5.72
N GLU A 256 -70.75 12.52 -5.51
CA GLU A 256 -71.70 12.46 -4.38
C GLU A 256 -71.11 11.80 -3.11
N TYR A 257 -69.94 11.13 -3.24
CA TYR A 257 -69.30 10.45 -2.10
C TYR A 257 -67.83 10.77 -2.01
N PRO A 258 -67.42 11.99 -1.61
CA PRO A 258 -66.03 12.40 -1.49
C PRO A 258 -65.26 11.58 -0.44
N LEU A 259 -65.91 10.95 0.51
CA LEU A 259 -65.33 10.08 1.52
C LEU A 259 -64.79 8.75 0.94
N ILE A 260 -65.39 8.22 -0.14
CA ILE A 260 -64.92 6.95 -0.74
C ILE A 260 -63.67 7.16 -1.57
N SER A 261 -63.59 8.26 -2.32
CA SER A 261 -62.39 8.58 -3.11
C SER A 261 -61.17 8.96 -2.23
N GLY A 262 -61.43 9.66 -1.13
CA GLY A 262 -60.41 9.99 -0.14
C GLY A 262 -59.99 8.77 0.69
N GLY A 263 -60.93 7.86 1.00
CA GLY A 263 -60.67 6.66 1.79
C GLY A 263 -59.76 5.64 1.08
N MET A 264 -59.94 5.40 -0.21
CA MET A 264 -59.09 4.48 -0.99
C MET A 264 -57.65 5.02 -1.13
N GLY A 265 -57.49 6.31 -1.39
CA GLY A 265 -56.17 6.93 -1.44
C GLY A 265 -55.45 6.86 -0.09
N SER A 266 -56.20 7.09 1.00
CA SER A 266 -55.67 6.98 2.36
C SER A 266 -55.27 5.55 2.73
N PHE A 267 -56.03 4.54 2.29
CA PHE A 267 -55.75 3.13 2.55
C PHE A 267 -54.47 2.66 1.84
N VAL A 268 -54.28 3.08 0.57
CA VAL A 268 -53.05 2.79 -0.19
C VAL A 268 -51.83 3.47 0.47
N LEU A 269 -51.99 4.73 0.89
CA LEU A 269 -50.95 5.45 1.61
C LEU A 269 -50.57 4.76 2.96
N PHE A 270 -51.58 4.31 3.69
CA PHE A 270 -51.42 3.62 4.97
C PHE A 270 -50.74 2.25 4.78
N ALA A 271 -51.13 1.47 3.76
CA ALA A 271 -50.47 0.20 3.42
C ALA A 271 -49.01 0.35 3.03
N VAL A 272 -48.69 1.40 2.27
CA VAL A 272 -47.30 1.71 1.89
C VAL A 272 -46.47 2.16 3.09
N VAL A 273 -47.03 2.97 3.98
CA VAL A 273 -46.34 3.39 5.22
C VAL A 273 -46.09 2.18 6.14
N ILE A 274 -47.03 1.25 6.26
CA ILE A 274 -46.85 0.00 7.01
C ILE A 274 -45.76 -0.86 6.39
N LEU A 275 -45.72 -1.03 5.06
CA LEU A 275 -44.66 -1.77 4.35
C LEU A 275 -43.30 -1.13 4.55
N LEU A 276 -43.18 0.20 4.52
CA LEU A 276 -41.97 0.94 4.78
C LEU A 276 -41.48 0.79 6.24
N LEU A 277 -42.40 0.77 7.20
CA LEU A 277 -42.09 0.57 8.61
C LEU A 277 -41.70 -0.88 8.92
N TRP A 278 -42.32 -1.85 8.24
CA TRP A 278 -42.05 -3.27 8.42
C TRP A 278 -40.71 -3.67 7.80
N GLY A 279 -40.36 -3.10 6.66
CA GLY A 279 -39.02 -3.28 6.06
C GLY A 279 -37.87 -2.66 6.88
N ARG A 280 -38.17 -1.81 7.88
CA ARG A 280 -37.19 -1.19 8.78
C ARG A 280 -36.86 -2.07 10.00
N ARG A 281 -37.59 -3.15 10.25
CA ARG A 281 -37.42 -4.04 11.43
C ARG A 281 -36.66 -5.33 11.12
N LYS A 282 -36.16 -5.52 9.92
CA LYS A 282 -35.19 -6.55 9.54
C LYS A 282 -33.87 -5.89 9.10
#